data_e363d861a0de28a41057e292b35e6a3e
#
_entry.id   e363d861a0de28a41057e292b35e6a3e
#
_cell.length_a   1.000
_cell.length_b   1.000
_cell.length_c   1.000
_cell.angle_alpha   90.00
_cell.angle_beta   90.00
_cell.angle_gamma   90.00
#
_symmetry.space_group_name_H-M   'P 1'
#
loop_
_entity.id
_entity.type
_entity.pdbx_description
1 polymer ?
#
loop_
_entity_poly.entity_id
_entity_poly.type
_entity_poly.pdbx_seq_one_letter_code
_entity_poly.pdbx_strand_id
1 'polypeptide(L)'
;MISKANFKLSSFRLPYHLRNPHAQSIYAGIFLKGEKINYRRERLKTPDKDFFDIDIVDGRGPAVIACHGFEGSSNSTHITRLMTIIQKLGWSGYAINYRSCSGVINDTFYTYNAGKTEDLEQLIWYVHNQDQNRPIFLVGYSFGANILANCISRPKSSLPKILASALISGNYRIEPGVTAMAKGFSRVYEQSFVSSLIEKYKLKEAKFPNEVDYDAFFKSKTLYELDEKITAPYFNFPDVSSFYEEISSAKYLSLIHISEPTRLTS
;
A
#
# COMPACT_ATOMS: atom_id res chain seq x y z
N MET A 1 -5.76 2.85 -29.63
CA MET A 1 -6.68 1.78 -29.18
C MET A 1 -5.84 0.57 -28.84
N ILE A 2 -5.68 0.25 -27.56
CA ILE A 2 -5.03 -0.99 -27.13
C ILE A 2 -6.05 -2.08 -27.41
N SER A 3 -5.74 -3.02 -28.32
CA SER A 3 -6.59 -4.17 -28.60
C SER A 3 -6.84 -4.92 -27.28
N LYS A 4 -8.09 -5.36 -27.04
CA LYS A 4 -8.39 -6.31 -25.95
C LYS A 4 -7.45 -7.49 -26.11
N ALA A 5 -6.35 -7.51 -25.38
CA ALA A 5 -5.51 -8.68 -25.31
C ALA A 5 -6.41 -9.81 -24.83
N ASN A 6 -6.43 -10.93 -25.55
CA ASN A 6 -7.10 -12.17 -25.15
C ASN A 6 -6.41 -12.70 -23.89
N PHE A 7 -6.76 -12.13 -22.75
CA PHE A 7 -6.25 -12.57 -21.46
C PHE A 7 -6.92 -13.92 -21.16
N LYS A 8 -6.23 -15.00 -21.44
CA LYS A 8 -6.65 -16.33 -20.99
C LYS A 8 -6.46 -16.38 -19.48
N LEU A 9 -7.56 -16.32 -18.73
CA LEU A 9 -7.55 -16.63 -17.31
C LEU A 9 -6.95 -18.03 -17.12
N SER A 10 -5.83 -18.13 -16.44
CA SER A 10 -5.30 -19.43 -16.04
C SER A 10 -6.30 -20.09 -15.10
N SER A 11 -6.55 -21.38 -15.26
CA SER A 11 -7.39 -22.17 -14.36
C SER A 11 -6.64 -22.41 -13.03
N PHE A 12 -6.51 -21.35 -12.23
CA PHE A 12 -5.92 -21.46 -10.90
C PHE A 12 -6.89 -22.23 -9.99
N ARG A 13 -6.42 -23.36 -9.42
CA ARG A 13 -7.16 -24.12 -8.42
C ARG A 13 -6.45 -23.99 -7.09
N LEU A 14 -7.15 -23.46 -6.10
CA LEU A 14 -6.64 -23.42 -4.73
C LEU A 14 -6.41 -24.85 -4.21
N PRO A 15 -5.27 -25.16 -3.58
CA PRO A 15 -5.08 -26.37 -2.81
C PRO A 15 -6.19 -26.52 -1.75
N TYR A 16 -6.64 -27.75 -1.51
CA TYR A 16 -7.77 -28.03 -0.61
C TYR A 16 -7.60 -27.38 0.78
N HIS A 17 -6.41 -27.45 1.35
CA HIS A 17 -6.08 -26.89 2.67
C HIS A 17 -6.03 -25.36 2.70
N LEU A 18 -6.03 -24.68 1.56
CA LEU A 18 -6.06 -23.23 1.44
C LEU A 18 -7.42 -22.68 0.99
N ARG A 19 -8.49 -23.49 1.02
CA ARG A 19 -9.82 -23.01 0.65
C ARG A 19 -10.43 -22.06 1.69
N ASN A 20 -10.01 -22.18 2.96
CA ASN A 20 -10.43 -21.24 3.99
C ASN A 20 -9.65 -19.92 3.88
N PRO A 21 -10.30 -18.73 3.83
CA PRO A 21 -9.64 -17.44 3.73
C PRO A 21 -8.62 -17.16 4.84
N HIS A 22 -8.94 -17.55 6.07
CA HIS A 22 -8.01 -17.40 7.21
C HIS A 22 -6.81 -18.31 7.08
N ALA A 23 -7.01 -19.55 6.60
CA ALA A 23 -5.90 -20.47 6.33
C ALA A 23 -4.92 -19.89 5.27
N GLN A 24 -5.44 -19.21 4.24
CA GLN A 24 -4.59 -18.54 3.25
C GLN A 24 -3.74 -17.44 3.89
N SER A 25 -4.35 -16.59 4.71
CA SER A 25 -3.65 -15.48 5.37
C SER A 25 -2.59 -15.98 6.36
N ILE A 26 -2.95 -16.97 7.18
CA ILE A 26 -2.04 -17.56 8.18
C ILE A 26 -0.90 -18.30 7.48
N TYR A 27 -1.21 -19.12 6.48
CA TYR A 27 -0.20 -19.86 5.71
C TYR A 27 0.82 -18.90 5.07
N ALA A 28 0.33 -17.84 4.45
CA ALA A 28 1.19 -16.84 3.83
C ALA A 28 2.10 -16.14 4.85
N GLY A 29 1.56 -15.78 6.03
CA GLY A 29 2.31 -15.12 7.10
C GLY A 29 3.35 -16.00 7.79
N ILE A 30 3.04 -17.28 7.99
CA ILE A 30 3.92 -18.21 8.75
C ILE A 30 4.90 -18.95 7.86
N PHE A 31 4.43 -19.49 6.74
CA PHE A 31 5.19 -20.43 5.91
C PHE A 31 5.85 -19.79 4.69
N LEU A 32 5.32 -18.69 4.18
CA LEU A 32 5.94 -18.01 3.05
C LEU A 32 6.96 -16.99 3.57
N LYS A 33 8.17 -17.44 3.80
CA LYS A 33 9.29 -16.54 4.11
C LYS A 33 9.65 -15.70 2.89
N GLY A 34 9.87 -14.40 3.10
CA GLY A 34 10.48 -13.55 2.10
C GLY A 34 11.94 -13.95 1.85
N GLU A 35 12.44 -13.72 0.66
CA GLU A 35 13.86 -13.86 0.37
C GLU A 35 14.62 -12.64 0.90
N LYS A 36 15.85 -12.84 1.38
CA LYS A 36 16.71 -11.72 1.76
C LYS A 36 17.22 -11.05 0.50
N ILE A 37 16.90 -9.77 0.33
CA ILE A 37 17.34 -8.97 -0.79
C ILE A 37 18.29 -7.89 -0.28
N ASN A 38 19.38 -7.70 -1.00
CA ASN A 38 20.29 -6.59 -0.77
C ASN A 38 19.77 -5.38 -1.54
N TYR A 39 18.99 -4.57 -0.88
CA TYR A 39 18.48 -3.32 -1.46
C TYR A 39 19.52 -2.21 -1.41
N ARG A 40 19.52 -1.35 -2.43
CA ARG A 40 20.08 -0.02 -2.35
C ARG A 40 18.96 0.93 -1.89
N ARG A 41 19.10 1.52 -0.70
CA ARG A 41 18.10 2.44 -0.16
C ARG A 41 18.40 3.86 -0.60
N GLU A 42 17.38 4.57 -1.02
CA GLU A 42 17.41 6.00 -1.25
C GLU A 42 16.28 6.70 -0.50
N ARG A 43 16.56 7.94 -0.07
CA ARG A 43 15.60 8.81 0.61
C ARG A 43 15.17 9.91 -0.33
N LEU A 44 13.86 9.98 -0.60
CA LEU A 44 13.26 11.04 -1.40
C LEU A 44 12.65 12.08 -0.46
N LYS A 45 13.14 13.32 -0.57
CA LYS A 45 12.57 14.46 0.15
C LYS A 45 11.30 14.92 -0.56
N THR A 46 10.28 15.27 0.23
CA THR A 46 8.98 15.72 -0.24
C THR A 46 8.83 17.24 -0.14
N PRO A 47 7.95 17.87 -0.95
CA PRO A 47 7.76 19.32 -0.92
C PRO A 47 7.31 19.87 0.44
N ASP A 48 6.65 19.07 1.26
CA ASP A 48 6.22 19.41 2.62
C ASP A 48 7.33 19.26 3.68
N LYS A 49 8.61 19.22 3.25
CA LYS A 49 9.81 19.10 4.08
C LYS A 49 9.91 17.78 4.86
N ASP A 50 9.31 16.75 4.35
CA ASP A 50 9.35 15.39 4.88
C ASP A 50 10.15 14.48 3.95
N PHE A 51 10.01 13.16 4.13
CA PHE A 51 10.64 12.16 3.29
C PHE A 51 9.89 10.83 3.31
N PHE A 52 10.16 10.04 2.30
CA PHE A 52 9.91 8.60 2.29
C PHE A 52 11.13 7.87 1.72
N ASP A 53 11.30 6.61 2.09
CA ASP A 53 12.43 5.81 1.63
C ASP A 53 11.98 4.85 0.52
N ILE A 54 12.85 4.61 -0.45
CA ILE A 54 12.68 3.60 -1.49
C ILE A 54 13.81 2.59 -1.42
N ASP A 55 13.46 1.33 -1.62
CA ASP A 55 14.42 0.23 -1.67
C ASP A 55 14.50 -0.31 -3.09
N ILE A 56 15.69 -0.29 -3.67
CA ILE A 56 15.93 -0.45 -5.09
C ILE A 56 16.66 -1.75 -5.36
N VAL A 57 16.21 -2.46 -6.38
CA VAL A 57 16.93 -3.52 -7.07
C VAL A 57 17.31 -3.00 -8.45
N ASP A 58 18.61 -2.84 -8.68
CA ASP A 58 19.10 -2.31 -9.93
C ASP A 58 19.01 -3.35 -11.06
N GLY A 59 18.63 -2.90 -12.25
CA GLY A 59 18.51 -3.70 -13.46
C GLY A 59 18.50 -2.83 -14.71
N ARG A 60 18.58 -3.45 -15.89
CA ARG A 60 18.57 -2.74 -17.17
C ARG A 60 17.24 -2.85 -17.92
N GLY A 61 16.38 -3.77 -17.52
CA GLY A 61 15.06 -4.00 -18.11
C GLY A 61 14.01 -2.97 -17.65
N PRO A 62 12.73 -3.25 -17.88
CA PRO A 62 11.61 -2.43 -17.41
C PRO A 62 11.69 -2.09 -15.92
N ALA A 63 11.08 -0.98 -15.52
CA ALA A 63 10.97 -0.58 -14.13
C ALA A 63 9.66 -1.06 -13.52
N VAL A 64 9.71 -1.61 -12.31
CA VAL A 64 8.53 -2.01 -11.53
C VAL A 64 8.51 -1.26 -10.22
N ILE A 65 7.46 -0.49 -9.97
CA ILE A 65 7.22 0.15 -8.67
C ILE A 65 6.29 -0.75 -7.87
N ALA A 66 6.70 -1.12 -6.65
CA ALA A 66 5.98 -2.02 -5.76
C ALA A 66 5.48 -1.27 -4.51
N CYS A 67 4.17 -1.35 -4.25
CA CYS A 67 3.48 -0.72 -3.14
C CYS A 67 3.02 -1.77 -2.12
N HIS A 68 3.53 -1.69 -0.89
CA HIS A 68 3.19 -2.63 0.18
C HIS A 68 1.80 -2.35 0.79
N GLY A 69 1.25 -3.33 1.51
CA GLY A 69 0.00 -3.20 2.25
C GLY A 69 0.15 -2.38 3.54
N PHE A 70 -0.97 -2.27 4.27
CA PHE A 70 -1.05 -1.48 5.50
C PHE A 70 0.00 -1.96 6.52
N GLU A 71 0.73 -1.02 7.12
CA GLU A 71 1.83 -1.25 8.08
C GLU A 71 2.94 -2.20 7.59
N GLY A 72 3.02 -2.40 6.27
CA GLY A 72 4.10 -3.16 5.64
C GLY A 72 5.35 -2.31 5.34
N SER A 73 6.24 -2.88 4.54
CA SER A 73 7.46 -2.24 4.04
C SER A 73 7.99 -2.99 2.81
N SER A 74 9.09 -2.54 2.23
CA SER A 74 9.87 -3.29 1.23
C SER A 74 10.27 -4.69 1.69
N ASN A 75 10.33 -4.92 3.01
CA ASN A 75 10.66 -6.23 3.61
C ASN A 75 9.44 -7.15 3.78
N SER A 76 8.24 -6.70 3.45
CA SER A 76 7.06 -7.56 3.46
C SER A 76 7.25 -8.75 2.50
N THR A 77 6.85 -9.95 2.93
CA THR A 77 7.09 -11.21 2.20
C THR A 77 6.70 -11.14 0.71
N HIS A 78 5.52 -10.57 0.42
CA HIS A 78 5.04 -10.44 -0.95
C HIS A 78 5.87 -9.44 -1.78
N ILE A 79 6.40 -8.38 -1.16
CA ILE A 79 7.28 -7.42 -1.82
C ILE A 79 8.64 -8.07 -2.11
N THR A 80 9.27 -8.70 -1.11
CA THR A 80 10.58 -9.34 -1.31
C THR A 80 10.52 -10.44 -2.38
N ARG A 81 9.44 -11.24 -2.42
CA ARG A 81 9.25 -12.25 -3.48
C ARG A 81 9.09 -11.63 -4.86
N LEU A 82 8.32 -10.54 -4.98
CA LEU A 82 8.21 -9.79 -6.24
C LEU A 82 9.57 -9.25 -6.66
N MET A 83 10.30 -8.61 -5.75
CA MET A 83 11.61 -8.01 -6.03
C MET A 83 12.66 -9.06 -6.41
N THR A 84 12.60 -10.27 -5.83
CA THR A 84 13.43 -11.40 -6.25
C THR A 84 13.17 -11.82 -7.69
N ILE A 85 11.88 -11.85 -8.10
CA ILE A 85 11.53 -12.17 -9.49
C ILE A 85 12.02 -11.07 -10.43
N ILE A 86 11.84 -9.82 -10.07
CA ILE A 86 12.30 -8.65 -10.82
C ILE A 86 13.82 -8.73 -11.03
N GLN A 87 14.56 -9.03 -9.96
CA GLN A 87 16.03 -9.21 -10.02
C GLN A 87 16.43 -10.35 -10.97
N LYS A 88 15.78 -11.51 -10.88
CA LYS A 88 16.02 -12.65 -11.77
C LYS A 88 15.75 -12.35 -13.24
N LEU A 89 14.81 -11.45 -13.52
CA LEU A 89 14.50 -10.99 -14.88
C LEU A 89 15.46 -9.91 -15.39
N GLY A 90 16.39 -9.42 -14.58
CA GLY A 90 17.25 -8.28 -14.91
C GLY A 90 16.51 -6.95 -15.03
N TRP A 91 15.33 -6.84 -14.42
CA TRP A 91 14.52 -5.63 -14.40
C TRP A 91 14.90 -4.74 -13.21
N SER A 92 14.51 -3.47 -13.24
CA SER A 92 14.68 -2.56 -12.10
C SER A 92 13.45 -2.59 -11.21
N GLY A 93 13.64 -2.74 -9.90
CA GLY A 93 12.56 -2.73 -8.91
C GLY A 93 12.71 -1.58 -7.93
N TYR A 94 11.60 -0.91 -7.65
CA TYR A 94 11.51 0.21 -6.70
C TYR A 94 10.40 -0.08 -5.70
N ALA A 95 10.74 -0.54 -4.50
CA ALA A 95 9.78 -0.75 -3.43
C ALA A 95 9.64 0.53 -2.61
N ILE A 96 8.47 1.15 -2.63
CA ILE A 96 8.18 2.28 -1.75
C ILE A 96 8.10 1.80 -0.30
N ASN A 97 8.69 2.56 0.63
CA ASN A 97 8.34 2.50 2.04
C ASN A 97 7.57 3.79 2.34
N TYR A 98 6.27 3.69 2.56
CA TYR A 98 5.49 4.86 2.95
C TYR A 98 6.06 5.49 4.21
N ARG A 99 5.74 6.76 4.45
CA ARG A 99 6.26 7.53 5.58
C ARG A 99 6.15 6.76 6.90
N SER A 100 7.23 6.69 7.66
CA SER A 100 7.37 5.88 8.89
C SER A 100 7.29 4.35 8.72
N CYS A 101 7.39 3.83 7.49
CA CYS A 101 7.37 2.38 7.23
C CYS A 101 8.73 1.78 6.89
N SER A 102 9.78 2.60 6.76
CA SER A 102 11.15 2.13 6.46
C SER A 102 11.96 1.71 7.70
N GLY A 103 11.36 1.78 8.88
CA GLY A 103 12.04 1.68 10.18
C GLY A 103 12.52 3.01 10.73
N VAL A 104 12.33 4.11 10.01
CA VAL A 104 12.67 5.48 10.44
C VAL A 104 11.40 6.33 10.45
N ILE A 105 11.19 7.06 11.57
CA ILE A 105 10.08 8.00 11.70
C ILE A 105 10.34 9.23 10.84
N ASN A 106 9.39 9.59 9.99
CA ASN A 106 9.46 10.76 9.10
C ASN A 106 9.44 12.10 9.87
N ASP A 107 9.69 13.20 9.16
CA ASP A 107 9.97 14.51 9.75
C ASP A 107 8.72 15.36 10.03
N THR A 108 7.53 14.95 9.55
CA THR A 108 6.25 15.56 9.91
C THR A 108 5.38 14.60 10.71
N PHE A 109 4.34 15.09 11.36
CA PHE A 109 3.40 14.23 12.08
C PHE A 109 2.66 13.29 11.15
N TYR A 110 2.27 13.77 9.98
CA TYR A 110 1.59 12.97 8.97
C TYR A 110 2.41 11.72 8.57
N THR A 111 1.74 10.57 8.43
CA THR A 111 2.38 9.34 7.92
C THR A 111 1.96 9.07 6.47
N TYR A 112 0.89 8.32 6.27
CA TYR A 112 0.31 8.04 4.97
C TYR A 112 -1.16 7.63 5.14
N ASN A 113 -1.96 7.83 4.11
CA ASN A 113 -3.29 7.24 4.00
C ASN A 113 -3.61 6.92 2.52
N ALA A 114 -4.72 6.23 2.27
CA ALA A 114 -5.02 5.77 0.92
C ALA A 114 -5.44 6.88 -0.07
N GLY A 115 -5.80 8.05 0.43
CA GLY A 115 -6.16 9.21 -0.39
C GLY A 115 -4.97 10.12 -0.74
N LYS A 116 -3.82 9.93 -0.08
CA LYS A 116 -2.60 10.71 -0.29
C LYS A 116 -1.68 9.96 -1.26
N THR A 117 -1.64 10.42 -2.49
CA THR A 117 -0.94 9.75 -3.60
C THR A 117 0.36 10.43 -3.99
N GLU A 118 0.63 11.61 -3.43
CA GLU A 118 1.71 12.50 -3.83
C GLU A 118 3.09 11.84 -3.73
N ASP A 119 3.34 11.06 -2.68
CA ASP A 119 4.61 10.34 -2.51
C ASP A 119 4.80 9.28 -3.61
N LEU A 120 3.73 8.56 -3.99
CA LEU A 120 3.76 7.58 -5.07
C LEU A 120 3.91 8.27 -6.44
N GLU A 121 3.23 9.38 -6.66
CA GLU A 121 3.37 10.19 -7.89
C GLU A 121 4.81 10.71 -8.03
N GLN A 122 5.41 11.18 -6.94
CA GLN A 122 6.80 11.62 -6.91
C GLN A 122 7.75 10.46 -7.25
N LEU A 123 7.50 9.25 -6.71
CA LEU A 123 8.30 8.08 -7.05
C LEU A 123 8.16 7.69 -8.53
N ILE A 124 6.96 7.76 -9.10
CA ILE A 124 6.74 7.48 -10.53
C ILE A 124 7.55 8.46 -11.39
N TRP A 125 7.53 9.75 -11.06
CA TRP A 125 8.35 10.75 -11.73
C TRP A 125 9.85 10.54 -11.51
N TYR A 126 10.26 10.18 -10.30
CA TYR A 126 11.66 9.84 -10.01
C TYR A 126 12.16 8.72 -10.92
N VAL A 127 11.38 7.63 -11.05
CA VAL A 127 11.74 6.49 -11.90
C VAL A 127 11.76 6.87 -13.38
N HIS A 128 10.78 7.65 -13.85
CA HIS A 128 10.72 8.14 -15.22
C HIS A 128 11.95 8.98 -15.60
N ASN A 129 12.38 9.84 -14.69
CA ASN A 129 13.52 10.74 -14.92
C ASN A 129 14.88 10.01 -14.93
N GLN A 130 14.98 8.77 -14.42
CA GLN A 130 16.19 7.95 -14.57
C GLN A 130 16.38 7.48 -16.01
N ASP A 131 15.28 7.16 -16.71
CA ASP A 131 15.29 6.76 -18.12
C ASP A 131 13.87 6.91 -18.68
N GLN A 132 13.65 7.96 -19.47
CA GLN A 132 12.32 8.31 -20.03
C GLN A 132 11.78 7.27 -21.02
N ASN A 133 12.63 6.44 -21.60
CA ASN A 133 12.24 5.40 -22.54
C ASN A 133 11.93 4.05 -21.87
N ARG A 134 12.24 3.92 -20.59
CA ARG A 134 12.04 2.68 -19.84
C ARG A 134 10.55 2.46 -19.55
N PRO A 135 9.99 1.27 -19.91
CA PRO A 135 8.63 0.93 -19.54
C PRO A 135 8.46 0.87 -18.03
N ILE A 136 7.39 1.50 -17.50
CA ILE A 136 7.06 1.52 -16.08
C ILE A 136 5.83 0.65 -15.84
N PHE A 137 5.95 -0.28 -14.89
CA PHE A 137 4.88 -1.10 -14.35
C PHE A 137 4.65 -0.79 -12.88
N LEU A 138 3.40 -0.85 -12.43
CA LEU A 138 3.03 -0.62 -11.03
C LEU A 138 2.39 -1.87 -10.44
N VAL A 139 2.75 -2.23 -9.21
CA VAL A 139 2.16 -3.36 -8.49
C VAL A 139 1.80 -2.92 -7.08
N GLY A 140 0.54 -3.02 -6.71
CA GLY A 140 0.06 -2.69 -5.38
C GLY A 140 -0.58 -3.88 -4.69
N TYR A 141 -0.33 -4.05 -3.40
CA TYR A 141 -0.89 -5.12 -2.58
C TYR A 141 -1.78 -4.55 -1.48
N SER A 142 -2.99 -5.10 -1.30
CA SER A 142 -3.91 -4.76 -0.21
C SER A 142 -4.15 -3.24 -0.14
N PHE A 143 -3.81 -2.58 0.96
CA PHE A 143 -3.90 -1.13 1.13
C PHE A 143 -3.07 -0.36 0.08
N GLY A 144 -1.88 -0.86 -0.28
CA GLY A 144 -1.07 -0.31 -1.36
C GLY A 144 -1.74 -0.40 -2.74
N ALA A 145 -2.61 -1.41 -2.97
CA ALA A 145 -3.42 -1.47 -4.18
C ALA A 145 -4.48 -0.36 -4.21
N ASN A 146 -5.06 0.02 -3.06
CA ASN A 146 -5.99 1.15 -3.00
C ASN A 146 -5.29 2.50 -3.21
N ILE A 147 -4.09 2.73 -2.60
CA ILE A 147 -3.28 3.92 -2.87
C ILE A 147 -2.97 4.01 -4.37
N LEU A 148 -2.51 2.91 -4.95
CA LEU A 148 -2.19 2.83 -6.37
C LEU A 148 -3.43 3.10 -7.24
N ALA A 149 -4.59 2.53 -6.90
CA ALA A 149 -5.84 2.77 -7.61
C ALA A 149 -6.23 4.26 -7.56
N ASN A 150 -6.12 4.91 -6.40
CA ASN A 150 -6.34 6.35 -6.27
C ASN A 150 -5.33 7.15 -7.12
N CYS A 151 -4.06 6.79 -7.09
CA CYS A 151 -3.00 7.45 -7.84
C CYS A 151 -3.26 7.43 -9.36
N ILE A 152 -3.61 6.28 -9.95
CA ILE A 152 -3.81 6.16 -11.39
C ILE A 152 -5.18 6.66 -11.88
N SER A 153 -6.19 6.71 -11.01
CA SER A 153 -7.55 7.13 -11.39
C SER A 153 -7.80 8.63 -11.16
N ARG A 154 -7.11 9.24 -10.21
CA ARG A 154 -7.23 10.67 -9.89
C ARG A 154 -5.88 11.29 -9.47
N PRO A 155 -4.87 11.25 -10.32
CA PRO A 155 -3.57 11.80 -9.95
C PRO A 155 -3.67 13.30 -9.65
N LYS A 156 -2.89 13.77 -8.69
CA LYS A 156 -2.81 15.20 -8.34
C LYS A 156 -2.02 15.98 -9.38
N SER A 157 -1.16 15.28 -10.12
CA SER A 157 -0.40 15.83 -11.24
C SER A 157 -0.52 14.90 -12.45
N SER A 158 -0.13 15.39 -13.64
CA SER A 158 -0.01 14.51 -14.81
C SER A 158 1.05 13.45 -14.54
N LEU A 159 0.75 12.18 -14.81
CA LEU A 159 1.70 11.09 -14.67
C LEU A 159 2.39 10.78 -16.00
N PRO A 160 3.65 10.30 -15.96
CA PRO A 160 4.29 9.74 -17.15
C PRO A 160 3.57 8.48 -17.60
N LYS A 161 3.87 8.01 -18.81
CA LYS A 161 3.23 6.80 -19.36
C LYS A 161 3.53 5.58 -18.52
N ILE A 162 2.49 5.03 -17.92
CA ILE A 162 2.49 3.75 -17.22
C ILE A 162 2.03 2.68 -18.21
N LEU A 163 2.80 1.61 -18.37
CA LEU A 163 2.48 0.57 -19.35
C LEU A 163 1.37 -0.35 -18.86
N ALA A 164 1.43 -0.78 -17.59
CA ALA A 164 0.36 -1.54 -16.94
C ALA A 164 0.47 -1.45 -15.42
N SER A 165 -0.66 -1.75 -14.75
CA SER A 165 -0.76 -1.79 -13.29
C SER A 165 -1.44 -3.05 -12.83
N ALA A 166 -0.93 -3.67 -11.75
CA ALA A 166 -1.54 -4.81 -11.10
C ALA A 166 -1.99 -4.43 -9.68
N LEU A 167 -3.28 -4.56 -9.41
CA LEU A 167 -3.91 -4.25 -8.14
C LEU A 167 -4.31 -5.56 -7.47
N ILE A 168 -3.55 -6.01 -6.47
CA ILE A 168 -3.66 -7.34 -5.87
C ILE A 168 -4.36 -7.25 -4.52
N SER A 169 -5.51 -7.90 -4.38
CA SER A 169 -6.29 -8.01 -3.13
C SER A 169 -6.56 -6.66 -2.46
N GLY A 170 -6.89 -5.63 -3.26
CA GLY A 170 -7.09 -4.27 -2.78
C GLY A 170 -8.39 -4.09 -1.98
N ASN A 171 -8.32 -3.32 -0.89
CA ASN A 171 -9.49 -2.85 -0.17
C ASN A 171 -9.93 -1.49 -0.78
N TYR A 172 -10.74 -1.53 -1.83
CA TYR A 172 -11.16 -0.34 -2.58
C TYR A 172 -12.33 0.42 -1.94
N ARG A 173 -13.02 -0.20 -0.97
CA ARG A 173 -14.02 0.41 -0.08
C ARG A 173 -13.51 0.25 1.34
N ILE A 174 -12.98 1.31 1.92
CA ILE A 174 -12.27 1.23 3.21
C ILE A 174 -13.21 0.86 4.35
N GLU A 175 -14.34 1.54 4.49
CA GLU A 175 -15.26 1.36 5.62
C GLU A 175 -15.77 -0.09 5.77
N PRO A 176 -16.28 -0.75 4.73
CA PRO A 176 -16.67 -2.16 4.85
C PRO A 176 -15.51 -3.07 5.26
N GLY A 177 -14.29 -2.77 4.80
CA GLY A 177 -13.10 -3.54 5.15
C GLY A 177 -12.73 -3.39 6.63
N VAL A 178 -12.70 -2.16 7.15
CA VAL A 178 -12.44 -1.88 8.58
C VAL A 178 -13.53 -2.53 9.44
N THR A 179 -14.81 -2.37 9.08
CA THR A 179 -15.93 -3.00 9.79
C THR A 179 -15.83 -4.53 9.80
N ALA A 180 -15.39 -5.14 8.71
CA ALA A 180 -15.21 -6.60 8.63
C ALA A 180 -14.04 -7.07 9.51
N MET A 181 -12.94 -6.31 9.59
CA MET A 181 -11.80 -6.63 10.45
C MET A 181 -12.14 -6.61 11.93
N ALA A 182 -13.08 -5.76 12.36
CA ALA A 182 -13.52 -5.69 13.74
C ALA A 182 -14.40 -6.88 14.19
N LYS A 183 -14.64 -7.89 13.34
CA LYS A 183 -15.55 -9.02 13.60
C LYS A 183 -14.85 -10.38 13.57
N GLY A 184 -15.33 -11.29 14.41
CA GLY A 184 -14.92 -12.69 14.42
C GLY A 184 -13.40 -12.87 14.54
N PHE A 185 -12.87 -13.83 13.80
CA PHE A 185 -11.43 -14.16 13.81
C PHE A 185 -10.58 -13.02 13.19
N SER A 186 -11.14 -12.18 12.33
CA SER A 186 -10.42 -11.05 11.71
C SER A 186 -9.91 -10.03 12.74
N ARG A 187 -10.49 -9.99 13.94
CA ARG A 187 -10.02 -9.16 15.07
C ARG A 187 -8.55 -9.41 15.43
N VAL A 188 -8.04 -10.62 15.21
CA VAL A 188 -6.63 -10.94 15.44
C VAL A 188 -5.73 -10.11 14.52
N TYR A 189 -6.13 -9.94 13.26
CA TYR A 189 -5.40 -9.10 12.30
C TYR A 189 -5.53 -7.62 12.67
N GLU A 190 -6.73 -7.17 13.02
CA GLU A 190 -6.95 -5.79 13.45
C GLU A 190 -6.10 -5.43 14.66
N GLN A 191 -6.05 -6.29 15.68
CA GLN A 191 -5.21 -6.07 16.86
C GLN A 191 -3.72 -5.97 16.52
N SER A 192 -3.25 -6.75 15.56
CA SER A 192 -1.87 -6.65 15.08
C SER A 192 -1.60 -5.28 14.44
N PHE A 193 -2.52 -4.75 13.64
CA PHE A 193 -2.39 -3.41 13.04
C PHE A 193 -2.49 -2.30 14.08
N VAL A 194 -3.44 -2.38 15.00
CA VAL A 194 -3.58 -1.42 16.11
C VAL A 194 -2.31 -1.39 16.94
N SER A 195 -1.75 -2.54 17.29
CA SER A 195 -0.49 -2.64 18.05
C SER A 195 0.68 -2.00 17.29
N SER A 196 0.80 -2.28 16.00
CA SER A 196 1.85 -1.67 15.16
C SER A 196 1.73 -0.13 15.10
N LEU A 197 0.51 0.38 14.95
CA LEU A 197 0.25 1.82 14.97
C LEU A 197 0.59 2.43 16.34
N ILE A 198 0.18 1.79 17.43
CA ILE A 198 0.49 2.27 18.78
C ILE A 198 2.01 2.39 18.98
N GLU A 199 2.80 1.37 18.61
CA GLU A 199 4.26 1.43 18.72
C GLU A 199 4.85 2.54 17.86
N LYS A 200 4.36 2.72 16.64
CA LYS A 200 4.77 3.82 15.76
C LYS A 200 4.44 5.19 16.37
N TYR A 201 3.25 5.35 16.91
CA TYR A 201 2.79 6.63 17.45
C TYR A 201 3.40 6.97 18.82
N LYS A 202 3.90 6.02 19.60
CA LYS A 202 4.78 6.29 20.75
C LYS A 202 6.06 7.02 20.33
N LEU A 203 6.64 6.62 19.19
CA LEU A 203 7.80 7.31 18.64
C LEU A 203 7.41 8.69 18.04
N LYS A 204 6.21 8.82 17.51
CA LYS A 204 5.67 10.09 17.03
C LYS A 204 5.41 11.07 18.17
N GLU A 205 4.84 10.62 19.29
CA GLU A 205 4.61 11.44 20.49
C GLU A 205 5.90 12.09 20.99
N ALA A 206 6.98 11.32 21.04
CA ALA A 206 8.28 11.85 21.46
C ALA A 206 8.80 12.98 20.54
N LYS A 207 8.44 12.96 19.26
CA LYS A 207 8.85 13.96 18.26
C LYS A 207 7.83 15.10 18.09
N PHE A 208 6.54 14.82 18.32
CA PHE A 208 5.40 15.70 18.06
C PHE A 208 4.39 15.66 19.22
N PRO A 209 4.74 16.13 20.44
CA PRO A 209 3.97 15.84 21.65
C PRO A 209 2.58 16.48 21.70
N ASN A 210 2.29 17.48 20.87
CA ASN A 210 1.04 18.27 20.94
C ASN A 210 0.17 18.17 19.67
N GLU A 211 0.43 17.22 18.76
CA GLU A 211 -0.28 17.17 17.49
C GLU A 211 -1.66 16.54 17.60
N VAL A 212 -1.86 15.59 18.50
CA VAL A 212 -3.12 14.89 18.72
C VAL A 212 -3.29 14.47 20.17
N ASP A 213 -4.48 14.03 20.54
CA ASP A 213 -4.75 13.39 21.83
C ASP A 213 -4.17 11.96 21.83
N TYR A 214 -2.91 11.83 22.23
CA TYR A 214 -2.22 10.54 22.32
C TYR A 214 -2.86 9.60 23.35
N ASP A 215 -3.45 10.13 24.42
CA ASP A 215 -4.15 9.34 25.41
C ASP A 215 -5.38 8.65 24.81
N ALA A 216 -6.16 9.36 24.01
CA ALA A 216 -7.26 8.79 23.27
C ALA A 216 -6.78 7.78 22.22
N PHE A 217 -5.66 8.09 21.55
CA PHE A 217 -5.04 7.18 20.58
C PHE A 217 -4.65 5.84 21.22
N PHE A 218 -3.87 5.86 22.31
CA PHE A 218 -3.35 4.65 22.95
C PHE A 218 -4.43 3.81 23.65
N LYS A 219 -5.57 4.41 24.00
CA LYS A 219 -6.74 3.71 24.54
C LYS A 219 -7.64 3.09 23.47
N SER A 220 -7.44 3.43 22.21
CA SER A 220 -8.25 2.89 21.10
C SER A 220 -7.94 1.40 20.88
N LYS A 221 -9.01 0.63 20.60
CA LYS A 221 -8.93 -0.84 20.48
C LYS A 221 -9.19 -1.33 19.06
N THR A 222 -9.68 -0.47 18.18
CA THR A 222 -10.01 -0.78 16.79
C THR A 222 -9.45 0.27 15.86
N LEU A 223 -9.29 -0.07 14.59
CA LEU A 223 -8.88 0.88 13.56
C LEU A 223 -9.96 1.98 13.38
N TYR A 224 -11.23 1.60 13.50
CA TYR A 224 -12.32 2.56 13.43
C TYR A 224 -12.21 3.64 14.52
N GLU A 225 -11.97 3.25 15.78
CA GLU A 225 -11.79 4.20 16.89
C GLU A 225 -10.57 5.11 16.68
N LEU A 226 -9.46 4.59 16.13
CA LEU A 226 -8.28 5.39 15.80
C LEU A 226 -8.61 6.43 14.73
N ASP A 227 -9.29 6.00 13.68
CA ASP A 227 -9.63 6.90 12.57
C ASP A 227 -10.68 7.93 12.98
N GLU A 228 -11.68 7.53 13.78
CA GLU A 228 -12.74 8.44 14.26
C GLU A 228 -12.19 9.52 15.20
N LYS A 229 -11.34 9.14 16.15
CA LYS A 229 -10.84 10.06 17.18
C LYS A 229 -9.66 10.89 16.74
N ILE A 230 -8.83 10.39 15.83
CA ILE A 230 -7.55 10.98 15.51
C ILE A 230 -7.42 11.29 14.02
N THR A 231 -7.53 10.27 13.14
CA THR A 231 -7.17 10.44 11.73
C THR A 231 -8.14 11.38 11.00
N ALA A 232 -9.44 11.15 11.12
CA ALA A 232 -10.44 11.99 10.46
C ALA A 232 -10.42 13.45 10.96
N PRO A 233 -10.40 13.73 12.29
CA PRO A 233 -10.24 15.09 12.79
C PRO A 233 -8.94 15.76 12.38
N TYR A 234 -7.81 15.03 12.42
CA TYR A 234 -6.50 15.56 12.01
C TYR A 234 -6.52 16.07 10.56
N PHE A 235 -7.22 15.37 9.67
CA PHE A 235 -7.37 15.77 8.27
C PHE A 235 -8.59 16.67 8.01
N ASN A 236 -9.23 17.22 9.06
CA ASN A 236 -10.39 18.10 8.99
C ASN A 236 -11.62 17.47 8.31
N PHE A 237 -11.81 16.17 8.45
CA PHE A 237 -13.05 15.52 8.04
C PHE A 237 -14.12 15.66 9.13
N PRO A 238 -15.38 15.88 8.76
CA PRO A 238 -16.48 16.05 9.73
C PRO A 238 -16.75 14.77 10.53
N ASP A 239 -16.49 13.62 9.93
CA ASP A 239 -16.65 12.28 10.51
C ASP A 239 -15.79 11.26 9.78
N VAL A 240 -15.66 10.07 10.38
CA VAL A 240 -14.85 8.99 9.85
C VAL A 240 -15.42 8.39 8.55
N SER A 241 -16.73 8.39 8.36
CA SER A 241 -17.35 7.87 7.13
C SER A 241 -16.99 8.76 5.93
N SER A 242 -17.03 10.08 6.08
CA SER A 242 -16.57 11.04 5.07
C SER A 242 -15.08 10.84 4.75
N PHE A 243 -14.26 10.59 5.77
CA PHE A 243 -12.85 10.25 5.57
C PHE A 243 -12.69 8.95 4.77
N TYR A 244 -13.38 7.88 5.14
CA TYR A 244 -13.32 6.61 4.43
C TYR A 244 -13.85 6.69 2.99
N GLU A 245 -14.90 7.48 2.77
CA GLU A 245 -15.40 7.71 1.41
C GLU A 245 -14.33 8.39 0.54
N GLU A 246 -13.68 9.43 1.07
CA GLU A 246 -12.64 10.17 0.33
C GLU A 246 -11.44 9.30 -0.02
N ILE A 247 -10.95 8.46 0.89
CA ILE A 247 -9.78 7.62 0.66
C ILE A 247 -10.08 6.31 -0.08
N SER A 248 -11.35 5.99 -0.33
CA SER A 248 -11.79 4.82 -1.09
C SER A 248 -11.68 5.06 -2.59
N SER A 249 -11.04 4.14 -3.31
CA SER A 249 -10.86 4.26 -4.76
C SER A 249 -11.99 3.65 -5.59
N ALA A 250 -12.91 2.88 -4.99
CA ALA A 250 -13.94 2.14 -5.71
C ALA A 250 -14.76 2.99 -6.69
N LYS A 251 -15.09 4.24 -6.29
CA LYS A 251 -15.86 5.18 -7.13
C LYS A 251 -15.10 5.64 -8.37
N TYR A 252 -13.77 5.58 -8.35
CA TYR A 252 -12.91 6.02 -9.46
C TYR A 252 -12.46 4.88 -10.36
N LEU A 253 -12.56 3.63 -9.92
CA LEU A 253 -12.11 2.47 -10.69
C LEU A 253 -12.90 2.27 -11.99
N SER A 254 -14.14 2.76 -12.08
CA SER A 254 -14.93 2.75 -13.31
C SER A 254 -14.37 3.69 -14.39
N LEU A 255 -13.50 4.63 -14.02
CA LEU A 255 -12.86 5.57 -14.96
C LEU A 255 -11.63 4.98 -15.64
N ILE A 256 -11.08 3.90 -15.09
CA ILE A 256 -10.00 3.14 -15.70
C ILE A 256 -10.57 1.85 -16.29
N HIS A 257 -10.18 1.52 -17.53
CA HIS A 257 -10.56 0.24 -18.15
C HIS A 257 -9.91 -0.91 -17.36
N ILE A 258 -10.68 -1.48 -16.43
CA ILE A 258 -10.27 -2.65 -15.65
C ILE A 258 -10.69 -3.88 -16.45
N SER A 259 -9.73 -4.72 -16.85
CA SER A 259 -10.01 -6.11 -17.12
C SER A 259 -10.52 -6.73 -15.81
N GLU A 260 -11.68 -7.37 -15.85
CA GLU A 260 -12.44 -7.84 -14.69
C GLU A 260 -11.56 -8.48 -13.60
N PRO A 261 -11.77 -8.14 -12.31
CA PRO A 261 -11.09 -8.80 -11.23
C PRO A 261 -11.47 -10.28 -11.25
N THR A 262 -10.49 -11.14 -11.15
CA THR A 262 -10.73 -12.56 -10.91
C THR A 262 -11.44 -12.67 -9.56
N ARG A 263 -12.76 -12.74 -9.54
CA ARG A 263 -13.51 -13.10 -8.34
C ARG A 263 -13.10 -14.53 -7.98
N LEU A 264 -12.38 -14.68 -6.91
CA LEU A 264 -12.36 -15.92 -6.18
C LEU A 264 -13.77 -16.07 -5.58
N THR A 265 -14.65 -16.71 -6.31
CA THR A 265 -15.95 -17.13 -5.78
C THR A 265 -15.68 -18.10 -4.66
N SER A 266 -16.21 -17.74 -3.50
CA SER A 266 -16.26 -18.53 -2.27
C SER A 266 -16.84 -19.93 -2.52
#